data_959889f1158ede50ecd1043620b1bbe9
#
_entry.id   959889f1158ede50ecd1043620b1bbe9
#
_cell.length_a   1.000
_cell.length_b   1.000
_cell.length_c   1.000
_cell.angle_alpha   90.00
_cell.angle_beta   90.00
_cell.angle_gamma   90.00
#
_symmetry.space_group_name_H-M   'P 1'
#
loop_
_entity.id
_entity.type
_entity.pdbx_description
1 polymer ?
#
loop_
_entity_poly.entity_id
_entity_poly.type
_entity_poly.pdbx_seq_one_letter_code
_entity_poly.pdbx_strand_id
1 'polypeptide(L)'
;MKLFVVLSLSLTASICSCQKVAITFDDLPLNGDLPPGVTRVQIARDVVALLNSRHLPSAYGFINAKKLEGNPDAAEALKIWAAAEPVGNHTYGHLNLNGNPAEAFEREIDQNEPTLELLAGKDSEWHWFRYSFLHEGDEIGKRRAVRAYLQADGYRVAQVTLDWEDYLWNSAYARCAAKNDAQSIAWLKSSYLSIESSYLDLGRDLAKTVYGHDINHVLLLHLGAFSSTILPDALDLMQKKGFTFVSLEEAESDPVYEGDPDVGSKYGGTLLELWMEAKKIKFPPMMEKPYKKLGEICK
;
A
#
# COMPACT_ATOMS: atom_id res chain seq x y z
N MET A 1 42.75 -50.28 -23.39
CA MET A 1 41.54 -49.49 -23.64
C MET A 1 41.17 -48.80 -22.34
N LYS A 2 41.56 -47.49 -22.16
CA LYS A 2 41.29 -46.71 -20.93
C LYS A 2 40.02 -45.92 -21.16
N LEU A 3 38.99 -46.23 -20.34
CA LEU A 3 37.70 -45.54 -20.37
C LEU A 3 37.85 -44.22 -19.57
N PHE A 4 37.74 -43.06 -20.23
CA PHE A 4 37.63 -41.75 -19.56
C PHE A 4 36.18 -41.50 -19.27
N VAL A 5 35.83 -41.50 -17.96
CA VAL A 5 34.52 -41.01 -17.48
C VAL A 5 34.62 -39.49 -17.35
N VAL A 6 33.92 -38.77 -18.23
CA VAL A 6 33.76 -37.31 -18.11
C VAL A 6 32.60 -37.06 -17.16
N LEU A 7 32.91 -36.58 -15.94
CA LEU A 7 31.92 -36.15 -14.97
C LEU A 7 31.49 -34.73 -15.32
N SER A 8 30.31 -34.57 -15.94
CA SER A 8 29.70 -33.24 -16.18
C SER A 8 29.14 -32.71 -14.91
N LEU A 9 29.80 -31.71 -14.31
CA LEU A 9 29.26 -30.93 -13.22
C LEU A 9 28.24 -29.94 -13.77
N SER A 10 26.95 -30.24 -13.65
CA SER A 10 25.88 -29.29 -13.93
C SER A 10 25.82 -28.25 -12.79
N LEU A 11 26.39 -27.07 -13.02
CA LEU A 11 26.13 -25.91 -12.17
C LEU A 11 24.68 -25.49 -12.37
N THR A 12 23.79 -25.88 -11.47
CA THR A 12 22.48 -25.24 -11.34
C THR A 12 22.69 -23.87 -10.71
N ALA A 13 22.79 -22.84 -11.54
CA ALA A 13 22.66 -21.47 -11.08
C ALA A 13 21.27 -21.34 -10.46
N SER A 14 21.16 -21.26 -9.13
CA SER A 14 19.96 -20.79 -8.46
C SER A 14 19.74 -19.36 -8.95
N ILE A 15 18.82 -19.19 -9.90
CA ILE A 15 18.30 -17.87 -10.26
C ILE A 15 17.60 -17.40 -8.98
N CYS A 16 18.26 -16.52 -8.23
CA CYS A 16 17.60 -15.76 -7.17
C CYS A 16 16.53 -14.94 -7.88
N SER A 17 15.29 -15.42 -7.89
CA SER A 17 14.15 -14.67 -8.43
C SER A 17 14.00 -13.44 -7.55
N CYS A 18 14.47 -12.30 -8.08
CA CYS A 18 14.33 -11.02 -7.41
C CYS A 18 12.86 -10.62 -7.51
N GLN A 19 12.16 -10.58 -6.39
CA GLN A 19 10.72 -10.34 -6.35
C GLN A 19 10.47 -8.83 -6.44
N LYS A 20 9.64 -8.41 -7.39
CA LYS A 20 9.34 -7.01 -7.63
C LYS A 20 8.25 -6.51 -6.68
N VAL A 21 8.35 -5.26 -6.23
CA VAL A 21 7.34 -4.59 -5.42
C VAL A 21 7.22 -3.11 -5.79
N ALA A 22 6.00 -2.67 -6.06
CA ALA A 22 5.66 -1.25 -6.15
C ALA A 22 5.21 -0.73 -4.78
N ILE A 23 5.71 0.44 -4.38
CA ILE A 23 5.28 1.10 -3.15
C ILE A 23 4.18 2.09 -3.48
N THR A 24 3.09 2.04 -2.72
CA THR A 24 1.99 3.01 -2.82
C THR A 24 1.62 3.53 -1.44
N PHE A 25 1.12 4.77 -1.39
CA PHE A 25 0.71 5.43 -0.17
C PHE A 25 -0.76 5.83 -0.24
N ASP A 26 -1.55 5.38 0.72
CA ASP A 26 -2.95 5.75 0.84
C ASP A 26 -3.12 6.93 1.81
N ASP A 27 -4.30 7.51 1.82
CA ASP A 27 -4.73 8.54 2.76
C ASP A 27 -4.01 9.89 2.69
N LEU A 28 -3.42 10.23 1.54
CA LEU A 28 -2.79 11.54 1.41
C LEU A 28 -3.79 12.69 1.68
N PRO A 29 -3.34 13.79 2.31
CA PRO A 29 -1.93 14.14 2.60
C PRO A 29 -1.36 13.61 3.92
N LEU A 30 -2.15 12.95 4.74
CA LEU A 30 -1.69 12.38 6.01
C LEU A 30 -2.65 11.36 6.58
N ASN A 31 -2.11 10.31 7.17
CA ASN A 31 -2.79 9.37 8.05
C ASN A 31 -2.29 9.50 9.49
N GLY A 32 -3.22 9.46 10.45
CA GLY A 32 -2.92 9.49 11.89
C GLY A 32 -2.58 10.86 12.47
N ASP A 33 -2.22 10.85 13.75
CA ASP A 33 -1.93 12.05 14.53
C ASP A 33 -0.51 12.57 14.28
N LEU A 34 -0.33 13.88 14.48
CA LEU A 34 0.99 14.53 14.40
C LEU A 34 1.61 14.65 15.79
N PRO A 35 2.89 14.26 15.94
CA PRO A 35 3.67 14.62 17.14
C PRO A 35 3.82 16.14 17.26
N PRO A 36 4.04 16.68 18.48
CA PRO A 36 4.32 18.09 18.66
C PRO A 36 5.50 18.58 17.80
N GLY A 37 5.29 19.68 17.08
CA GLY A 37 6.32 20.30 16.23
C GLY A 37 6.53 19.65 14.87
N VAL A 38 5.83 18.56 14.55
CA VAL A 38 5.87 17.90 13.23
C VAL A 38 4.67 18.39 12.40
N THR A 39 4.92 18.69 11.12
CA THR A 39 3.88 19.15 10.18
C THR A 39 3.71 18.17 9.01
N ARG A 40 2.52 18.19 8.38
CA ARG A 40 2.26 17.42 7.14
C ARG A 40 3.25 17.75 6.04
N VAL A 41 3.59 19.04 5.92
CA VAL A 41 4.58 19.55 4.96
C VAL A 41 5.95 18.92 5.19
N GLN A 42 6.38 18.83 6.45
CA GLN A 42 7.67 18.18 6.78
C GLN A 42 7.66 16.71 6.41
N ILE A 43 6.60 15.97 6.77
CA ILE A 43 6.47 14.54 6.46
C ILE A 43 6.52 14.30 4.94
N ALA A 44 5.76 15.08 4.15
CA ALA A 44 5.76 14.96 2.69
C ALA A 44 7.15 15.22 2.11
N ARG A 45 7.86 16.26 2.57
CA ARG A 45 9.24 16.56 2.13
C ARG A 45 10.20 15.44 2.48
N ASP A 46 10.15 14.92 3.69
CA ASP A 46 11.06 13.88 4.17
C ASP A 46 10.88 12.58 3.38
N VAL A 47 9.62 12.17 3.13
CA VAL A 47 9.33 10.96 2.36
C VAL A 47 9.75 11.13 0.90
N VAL A 48 9.38 12.23 0.23
CA VAL A 48 9.78 12.50 -1.15
C VAL A 48 11.31 12.58 -1.27
N ALA A 49 11.99 13.25 -0.34
CA ALA A 49 13.45 13.32 -0.33
C ALA A 49 14.09 11.93 -0.16
N LEU A 50 13.50 11.07 0.68
CA LEU A 50 13.97 9.69 0.86
C LEU A 50 13.81 8.87 -0.42
N LEU A 51 12.62 8.89 -1.05
CA LEU A 51 12.34 8.17 -2.29
C LEU A 51 13.35 8.58 -3.39
N ASN A 52 13.55 9.88 -3.57
CA ASN A 52 14.52 10.42 -4.51
C ASN A 52 15.98 10.03 -4.18
N SER A 53 16.39 10.11 -2.91
CA SER A 53 17.77 9.80 -2.50
C SER A 53 18.12 8.31 -2.67
N ARG A 54 17.11 7.44 -2.59
CA ARG A 54 17.24 6.00 -2.82
C ARG A 54 17.04 5.61 -4.29
N HIS A 55 16.78 6.59 -5.18
CA HIS A 55 16.47 6.37 -6.60
C HIS A 55 15.36 5.33 -6.81
N LEU A 56 14.33 5.39 -5.97
CA LEU A 56 13.20 4.50 -6.12
C LEU A 56 12.38 4.88 -7.34
N PRO A 57 11.75 3.90 -8.01
CA PRO A 57 10.70 4.18 -8.99
C PRO A 57 9.58 4.99 -8.35
N SER A 58 8.82 5.73 -9.17
CA SER A 58 7.73 6.57 -8.69
C SER A 58 6.73 5.80 -7.82
N ALA A 59 6.33 6.41 -6.70
CA ALA A 59 5.39 5.87 -5.73
C ALA A 59 4.05 6.61 -5.83
N TYR A 60 2.96 5.89 -6.16
CA TYR A 60 1.64 6.51 -6.22
C TYR A 60 1.14 6.91 -4.84
N GLY A 61 0.59 8.13 -4.74
CA GLY A 61 -0.12 8.62 -3.57
C GLY A 61 -1.62 8.73 -3.84
N PHE A 62 -2.45 7.99 -3.11
CA PHE A 62 -3.90 8.00 -3.25
C PHE A 62 -4.53 9.02 -2.31
N ILE A 63 -5.28 9.98 -2.87
CA ILE A 63 -5.70 11.22 -2.21
C ILE A 63 -7.15 11.16 -1.73
N ASN A 64 -7.41 11.71 -0.53
CA ASN A 64 -8.73 12.08 -0.05
C ASN A 64 -8.82 13.61 0.04
N ALA A 65 -9.41 14.27 -0.97
CA ALA A 65 -9.40 15.73 -1.06
C ALA A 65 -10.17 16.43 0.07
N LYS A 66 -11.11 15.78 0.72
CA LYS A 66 -11.80 16.30 1.91
C LYS A 66 -10.85 16.72 3.02
N LYS A 67 -9.69 16.06 3.14
CA LYS A 67 -8.65 16.38 4.14
C LYS A 67 -8.03 17.78 3.92
N LEU A 68 -8.27 18.41 2.78
CA LEU A 68 -7.81 19.78 2.47
C LEU A 68 -8.72 20.84 3.09
N GLU A 69 -9.98 20.51 3.41
CA GLU A 69 -10.95 21.47 3.95
C GLU A 69 -10.46 22.05 5.28
N GLY A 70 -10.26 23.37 5.30
CA GLY A 70 -9.80 24.07 6.49
C GLY A 70 -8.33 23.81 6.89
N ASN A 71 -7.55 23.09 6.08
CA ASN A 71 -6.17 22.70 6.36
C ASN A 71 -5.19 23.21 5.28
N PRO A 72 -4.72 24.43 5.35
CA PRO A 72 -3.82 24.99 4.32
C PRO A 72 -2.47 24.26 4.23
N ASP A 73 -1.96 23.69 5.32
CA ASP A 73 -0.75 22.86 5.33
C ASP A 73 -0.95 21.50 4.64
N ALA A 74 -2.19 20.98 4.62
CA ALA A 74 -2.54 19.79 3.87
C ALA A 74 -2.43 20.00 2.34
N ALA A 75 -2.91 21.14 1.86
CA ALA A 75 -2.80 21.51 0.45
C ALA A 75 -1.33 21.70 0.01
N GLU A 76 -0.50 22.31 0.87
CA GLU A 76 0.94 22.44 0.61
C GLU A 76 1.65 21.09 0.60
N ALA A 77 1.32 20.20 1.54
CA ALA A 77 1.89 18.83 1.57
C ALA A 77 1.56 18.04 0.30
N LEU A 78 0.31 18.14 -0.21
CA LEU A 78 -0.06 17.49 -1.48
C LEU A 78 0.64 18.08 -2.68
N LYS A 79 0.86 19.40 -2.76
CA LYS A 79 1.64 20.02 -3.83
C LYS A 79 3.08 19.53 -3.84
N ILE A 80 3.69 19.34 -2.66
CA ILE A 80 5.05 18.81 -2.53
C ILE A 80 5.09 17.38 -3.06
N TRP A 81 4.11 16.55 -2.69
CA TRP A 81 4.00 15.19 -3.22
C TRP A 81 3.84 15.19 -4.74
N ALA A 82 2.81 15.85 -5.27
CA ALA A 82 2.45 15.83 -6.68
C ALA A 82 3.51 16.49 -7.61
N ALA A 83 4.41 17.30 -7.05
CA ALA A 83 5.55 17.82 -7.81
C ALA A 83 6.66 16.79 -8.06
N ALA A 84 6.66 15.67 -7.34
CA ALA A 84 7.71 14.65 -7.40
C ALA A 84 7.15 13.25 -7.70
N GLU A 85 5.97 12.94 -7.24
CA GLU A 85 5.37 11.62 -7.27
C GLU A 85 3.94 11.67 -7.87
N PRO A 86 3.49 10.62 -8.56
CA PRO A 86 2.15 10.55 -9.12
C PRO A 86 1.06 10.46 -8.04
N VAL A 87 -0.15 10.84 -8.44
CA VAL A 87 -1.34 10.84 -7.58
C VAL A 87 -2.46 10.00 -8.18
N GLY A 88 -3.30 9.42 -7.34
CA GLY A 88 -4.47 8.64 -7.72
C GLY A 88 -5.67 8.92 -6.82
N ASN A 89 -6.83 8.40 -7.20
CA ASN A 89 -8.10 8.63 -6.52
C ASN A 89 -8.32 7.61 -5.39
N HIS A 90 -8.61 8.12 -4.16
CA HIS A 90 -8.95 7.31 -2.99
C HIS A 90 -10.31 7.69 -2.39
N THR A 91 -11.22 8.18 -3.23
CA THR A 91 -12.47 8.82 -2.86
C THR A 91 -12.28 10.17 -2.14
N TYR A 92 -13.28 11.03 -2.17
CA TYR A 92 -13.19 12.35 -1.56
C TYR A 92 -13.03 12.30 -0.05
N GLY A 93 -13.95 11.59 0.62
CA GLY A 93 -14.06 11.53 2.08
C GLY A 93 -13.65 10.21 2.70
N HIS A 94 -12.96 9.32 1.95
CA HIS A 94 -12.63 7.97 2.40
C HIS A 94 -13.87 7.13 2.75
N LEU A 95 -14.92 7.20 1.90
CA LEU A 95 -16.17 6.48 2.13
C LEU A 95 -15.96 4.97 2.02
N ASN A 96 -16.57 4.21 2.92
CA ASN A 96 -16.55 2.74 2.87
C ASN A 96 -17.67 2.21 1.97
N LEU A 97 -17.30 1.54 0.86
CA LEU A 97 -18.29 0.95 -0.04
C LEU A 97 -19.14 -0.13 0.64
N ASN A 98 -18.57 -0.93 1.54
CA ASN A 98 -19.33 -2.01 2.21
C ASN A 98 -20.49 -1.50 3.07
N GLY A 99 -20.42 -0.27 3.56
CA GLY A 99 -21.48 0.33 4.38
C GLY A 99 -22.40 1.30 3.64
N ASN A 100 -22.19 1.51 2.33
CA ASN A 100 -22.86 2.56 1.58
C ASN A 100 -23.37 2.07 0.21
N PRO A 101 -24.40 2.75 -0.38
CA PRO A 101 -24.84 2.47 -1.74
C PRO A 101 -23.76 2.77 -2.78
N ALA A 102 -23.76 2.04 -3.91
CA ALA A 102 -22.82 2.24 -5.02
C ALA A 102 -22.83 3.69 -5.51
N GLU A 103 -23.99 4.29 -5.72
CA GLU A 103 -24.17 5.65 -6.23
C GLU A 103 -23.61 6.72 -5.27
N ALA A 104 -23.57 6.44 -3.95
CA ALA A 104 -22.92 7.32 -2.98
C ALA A 104 -21.40 7.25 -3.10
N PHE A 105 -20.88 6.07 -3.35
CA PHE A 105 -19.46 5.84 -3.54
C PHE A 105 -18.95 6.42 -4.88
N GLU A 106 -19.71 6.27 -5.95
CA GLU A 106 -19.45 6.88 -7.26
C GLU A 106 -19.34 8.41 -7.15
N ARG A 107 -20.27 9.06 -6.46
CA ARG A 107 -20.18 10.52 -6.19
C ARG A 107 -18.91 10.94 -5.43
N GLU A 108 -18.42 10.11 -4.55
CA GLU A 108 -17.15 10.36 -3.84
C GLU A 108 -15.93 10.25 -4.76
N ILE A 109 -16.01 9.39 -5.80
CA ILE A 109 -14.99 9.29 -6.85
C ILE A 109 -14.95 10.61 -7.63
N ASP A 110 -16.11 11.03 -8.19
CA ASP A 110 -16.25 12.25 -8.97
C ASP A 110 -15.84 13.50 -8.19
N GLN A 111 -16.24 13.59 -6.93
CA GLN A 111 -15.97 14.74 -6.08
C GLN A 111 -14.46 14.93 -5.82
N ASN A 112 -13.66 13.88 -5.91
CA ASN A 112 -12.22 13.91 -5.72
C ASN A 112 -11.45 14.38 -6.97
N GLU A 113 -12.01 14.17 -8.17
CA GLU A 113 -11.37 14.42 -9.47
C GLU A 113 -10.85 15.83 -9.68
N PRO A 114 -11.60 16.92 -9.37
CA PRO A 114 -11.09 18.28 -9.58
C PRO A 114 -9.76 18.56 -8.86
N THR A 115 -9.54 17.90 -7.72
CA THR A 115 -8.26 18.01 -6.97
C THR A 115 -7.14 17.26 -7.68
N LEU A 116 -7.44 16.07 -8.20
CA LEU A 116 -6.50 15.25 -8.96
C LEU A 116 -6.07 15.94 -10.25
N GLU A 117 -7.02 16.46 -11.03
CA GLU A 117 -6.74 17.24 -12.25
C GLU A 117 -5.86 18.46 -11.99
N LEU A 118 -6.12 19.18 -10.89
CA LEU A 118 -5.33 20.34 -10.51
C LEU A 118 -3.89 19.98 -10.14
N LEU A 119 -3.69 18.85 -9.46
CA LEU A 119 -2.38 18.42 -8.94
C LEU A 119 -1.54 17.72 -10.01
N ALA A 120 -2.16 16.82 -10.75
CA ALA A 120 -1.46 16.01 -11.75
C ALA A 120 -1.22 16.74 -13.07
N GLY A 121 -2.07 17.73 -13.41
CA GLY A 121 -2.09 18.38 -14.72
C GLY A 121 -2.90 17.60 -15.75
N LYS A 122 -3.31 18.30 -16.81
CA LYS A 122 -4.29 17.80 -17.81
C LYS A 122 -3.81 16.60 -18.64
N ASP A 123 -2.51 16.39 -18.74
CA ASP A 123 -1.90 15.40 -19.63
C ASP A 123 -1.30 14.20 -18.85
N SER A 124 -1.57 14.08 -17.55
CA SER A 124 -1.00 13.02 -16.73
C SER A 124 -1.99 11.90 -16.41
N GLU A 125 -1.45 10.70 -16.27
CA GLU A 125 -2.17 9.47 -15.97
C GLU A 125 -2.50 9.39 -14.47
N TRP A 126 -3.53 10.11 -14.02
CA TRP A 126 -4.00 10.03 -12.62
C TRP A 126 -5.17 9.05 -12.42
N HIS A 127 -5.70 8.42 -13.47
CA HIS A 127 -6.83 7.49 -13.44
C HIS A 127 -6.48 6.13 -12.80
N TRP A 128 -5.71 6.18 -11.72
CA TRP A 128 -5.56 5.06 -10.81
C TRP A 128 -6.47 5.23 -9.61
N PHE A 129 -7.21 4.17 -9.29
CA PHE A 129 -8.18 4.16 -8.19
C PHE A 129 -7.78 3.15 -7.12
N ARG A 130 -7.88 3.55 -5.84
CA ARG A 130 -7.72 2.66 -4.69
C ARG A 130 -8.99 2.70 -3.84
N TYR A 131 -9.57 1.53 -3.59
CA TYR A 131 -10.73 1.41 -2.70
C TYR A 131 -10.37 1.74 -1.27
N SER A 132 -11.17 2.62 -0.62
CA SER A 132 -11.05 2.89 0.81
C SER A 132 -11.24 1.62 1.62
N PHE A 133 -10.36 1.39 2.61
CA PHE A 133 -10.33 0.17 3.44
C PHE A 133 -10.05 -1.13 2.67
N LEU A 134 -9.68 -1.09 1.41
CA LEU A 134 -9.67 -2.23 0.49
C LEU A 134 -11.04 -2.93 0.38
N HIS A 135 -12.13 -2.20 0.64
CA HIS A 135 -13.50 -2.70 0.56
C HIS A 135 -14.06 -2.49 -0.84
N GLU A 136 -14.03 -3.53 -1.66
CA GLU A 136 -14.52 -3.52 -3.03
C GLU A 136 -16.03 -3.80 -3.15
N GLY A 137 -16.75 -3.98 -2.02
CA GLY A 137 -18.17 -4.28 -1.93
C GLY A 137 -18.45 -5.60 -1.22
N ASP A 138 -19.35 -5.55 -0.22
CA ASP A 138 -19.82 -6.70 0.55
C ASP A 138 -20.82 -7.58 -0.23
N GLU A 139 -21.47 -7.00 -1.24
CA GLU A 139 -22.39 -7.69 -2.16
C GLU A 139 -21.83 -7.66 -3.58
N ILE A 140 -21.88 -8.80 -4.28
CA ILE A 140 -21.35 -8.94 -5.62
C ILE A 140 -21.97 -7.97 -6.64
N GLY A 141 -23.27 -7.66 -6.50
CA GLY A 141 -23.95 -6.70 -7.35
C GLY A 141 -23.39 -5.28 -7.20
N LYS A 142 -23.17 -4.85 -5.96
CA LYS A 142 -22.56 -3.56 -5.62
C LYS A 142 -21.13 -3.47 -6.15
N ARG A 143 -20.32 -4.50 -5.93
CA ARG A 143 -18.95 -4.58 -6.43
C ARG A 143 -18.88 -4.43 -7.94
N ARG A 144 -19.70 -5.20 -8.67
CA ARG A 144 -19.74 -5.14 -10.14
C ARG A 144 -20.21 -3.79 -10.66
N ALA A 145 -21.17 -3.14 -9.99
CA ALA A 145 -21.65 -1.81 -10.38
C ALA A 145 -20.52 -0.78 -10.30
N VAL A 146 -19.80 -0.70 -9.17
CA VAL A 146 -18.72 0.27 -9.00
C VAL A 146 -17.52 -0.05 -9.91
N ARG A 147 -17.20 -1.33 -10.14
CA ARG A 147 -16.13 -1.69 -11.09
C ARG A 147 -16.49 -1.30 -12.54
N ALA A 148 -17.75 -1.48 -12.93
CA ALA A 148 -18.22 -1.05 -14.25
C ALA A 148 -18.18 0.48 -14.40
N TYR A 149 -18.54 1.22 -13.33
CA TYR A 149 -18.43 2.67 -13.27
C TYR A 149 -16.98 3.12 -13.47
N LEU A 150 -16.04 2.60 -12.66
CA LEU A 150 -14.61 2.92 -12.77
C LEU A 150 -14.05 2.63 -14.17
N GLN A 151 -14.44 1.49 -14.76
CA GLN A 151 -14.00 1.14 -16.11
C GLN A 151 -14.56 2.10 -17.17
N ALA A 152 -15.82 2.55 -17.04
CA ALA A 152 -16.46 3.47 -17.97
C ALA A 152 -15.77 4.85 -17.96
N ASP A 153 -15.29 5.28 -16.80
CA ASP A 153 -14.55 6.55 -16.61
C ASP A 153 -13.02 6.40 -16.81
N GLY A 154 -12.57 5.24 -17.32
CA GLY A 154 -11.18 5.02 -17.66
C GLY A 154 -10.23 4.75 -16.49
N TYR A 155 -10.77 4.49 -15.30
CA TYR A 155 -9.96 4.15 -14.14
C TYR A 155 -9.39 2.73 -14.22
N ARG A 156 -8.17 2.60 -13.72
CA ARG A 156 -7.51 1.33 -13.38
C ARG A 156 -7.53 1.18 -11.87
N VAL A 157 -7.93 0.01 -11.38
CA VAL A 157 -7.89 -0.28 -9.93
C VAL A 157 -6.49 -0.67 -9.55
N ALA A 158 -5.84 0.13 -8.70
CA ALA A 158 -4.56 -0.20 -8.10
C ALA A 158 -4.76 -1.28 -7.03
N GLN A 159 -4.54 -2.52 -7.40
CA GLN A 159 -4.69 -3.66 -6.50
C GLN A 159 -3.57 -3.70 -5.46
N VAL A 160 -3.87 -4.24 -4.28
CA VAL A 160 -2.89 -4.45 -3.21
C VAL A 160 -2.66 -5.94 -3.04
N THR A 161 -1.41 -6.33 -2.88
CA THR A 161 -1.04 -7.72 -2.56
C THR A 161 -0.25 -7.85 -1.25
N LEU A 162 0.25 -6.73 -0.73
CA LEU A 162 0.94 -6.65 0.56
C LEU A 162 0.35 -5.51 1.39
N ASP A 163 -0.18 -5.84 2.57
CA ASP A 163 -0.68 -4.91 3.58
C ASP A 163 -0.49 -5.50 4.97
N TRP A 164 0.08 -4.76 5.88
CA TRP A 164 0.20 -5.12 7.30
C TRP A 164 -0.41 -4.09 8.23
N GLU A 165 -1.28 -3.18 7.70
CA GLU A 165 -1.94 -2.12 8.47
C GLU A 165 -0.94 -1.19 9.17
N ASP A 166 0.04 -0.70 8.43
CA ASP A 166 1.13 0.15 8.93
C ASP A 166 0.63 1.39 9.68
N TYR A 167 -0.55 1.89 9.33
CA TYR A 167 -1.21 3.03 9.98
C TYR A 167 -1.43 2.86 11.48
N LEU A 168 -1.50 1.62 11.98
CA LEU A 168 -1.70 1.34 13.41
C LEU A 168 -0.60 1.93 14.30
N TRP A 169 0.61 2.09 13.75
CA TRP A 169 1.75 2.66 14.49
C TRP A 169 1.75 4.19 14.51
N ASN A 170 1.07 4.88 13.57
CA ASN A 170 1.11 6.34 13.47
C ASN A 170 0.64 7.05 14.76
N SER A 171 -0.56 6.77 15.25
CA SER A 171 -1.09 7.39 16.47
C SER A 171 -0.34 6.95 17.74
N ALA A 172 0.16 5.71 17.79
CA ALA A 172 1.00 5.24 18.89
C ALA A 172 2.31 6.01 18.95
N TYR A 173 2.95 6.22 17.78
CA TYR A 173 4.18 7.01 17.67
C TYR A 173 3.96 8.46 18.10
N ALA A 174 2.89 9.10 17.64
CA ALA A 174 2.59 10.49 18.01
C ALA A 174 2.47 10.65 19.53
N ARG A 175 1.80 9.73 20.22
CA ARG A 175 1.68 9.73 21.69
C ARG A 175 3.03 9.54 22.38
N CYS A 176 3.85 8.61 21.92
CA CYS A 176 5.15 8.34 22.53
C CYS A 176 6.14 9.48 22.28
N ALA A 177 6.13 10.06 21.07
CA ALA A 177 6.94 11.22 20.74
C ALA A 177 6.58 12.45 21.59
N ALA A 178 5.27 12.69 21.83
CA ALA A 178 4.81 13.77 22.72
C ALA A 178 5.33 13.64 24.17
N LYS A 179 5.61 12.41 24.61
CA LYS A 179 6.19 12.13 25.96
C LYS A 179 7.71 11.98 25.94
N ASN A 180 8.35 12.10 24.79
CA ASN A 180 9.79 11.81 24.58
C ASN A 180 10.19 10.40 25.08
N ASP A 181 9.31 9.41 24.95
CA ASP A 181 9.53 8.04 25.41
C ASP A 181 10.34 7.25 24.37
N ALA A 182 11.66 7.37 24.43
CA ALA A 182 12.59 6.72 23.52
C ALA A 182 12.49 5.18 23.56
N GLN A 183 12.21 4.60 24.73
CA GLN A 183 12.09 3.14 24.88
C GLN A 183 10.87 2.60 24.14
N SER A 184 9.72 3.27 24.30
CA SER A 184 8.50 2.92 23.60
C SER A 184 8.63 3.13 22.09
N ILE A 185 9.29 4.20 21.65
CA ILE A 185 9.58 4.44 20.21
C ILE A 185 10.47 3.33 19.65
N ALA A 186 11.51 2.90 20.35
CA ALA A 186 12.33 1.77 19.92
C ALA A 186 11.54 0.47 19.80
N TRP A 187 10.61 0.23 20.74
CA TRP A 187 9.70 -0.92 20.65
C TRP A 187 8.76 -0.80 19.43
N LEU A 188 8.20 0.38 19.14
CA LEU A 188 7.37 0.60 17.96
C LEU A 188 8.12 0.24 16.68
N LYS A 189 9.36 0.71 16.52
CA LYS A 189 10.21 0.40 15.37
C LYS A 189 10.47 -1.11 15.24
N SER A 190 10.90 -1.76 16.31
CA SER A 190 11.20 -3.20 16.27
C SER A 190 9.97 -4.07 16.02
N SER A 191 8.81 -3.71 16.60
CA SER A 191 7.55 -4.42 16.37
C SER A 191 7.06 -4.26 14.93
N TYR A 192 7.17 -3.07 14.37
CA TYR A 192 6.83 -2.81 12.97
C TYR A 192 7.65 -3.68 12.01
N LEU A 193 8.99 -3.64 12.11
CA LEU A 193 9.87 -4.41 11.25
C LEU A 193 9.67 -5.93 11.39
N SER A 194 9.30 -6.41 12.59
CA SER A 194 8.95 -7.81 12.80
C SER A 194 7.68 -8.21 12.06
N ILE A 195 6.62 -7.37 12.13
CA ILE A 195 5.37 -7.59 11.40
C ILE A 195 5.60 -7.50 9.90
N GLU A 196 6.25 -6.44 9.42
CA GLU A 196 6.63 -6.28 8.01
C GLU A 196 7.36 -7.53 7.48
N SER A 197 8.41 -7.98 8.19
CA SER A 197 9.15 -9.18 7.79
C SER A 197 8.26 -10.41 7.62
N SER A 198 7.32 -10.62 8.55
CA SER A 198 6.40 -11.76 8.52
C SER A 198 5.39 -11.64 7.38
N TYR A 199 4.86 -10.43 7.14
CA TYR A 199 3.86 -10.20 6.08
C TYR A 199 4.46 -10.22 4.67
N LEU A 200 5.72 -9.83 4.50
CA LEU A 200 6.46 -10.02 3.25
C LEU A 200 6.62 -11.51 2.91
N ASP A 201 6.92 -12.35 3.90
CA ASP A 201 6.99 -13.80 3.69
C ASP A 201 5.59 -14.38 3.42
N LEU A 202 4.58 -13.96 4.19
CA LEU A 202 3.19 -14.36 3.97
C LEU A 202 2.71 -14.03 2.56
N GLY A 203 2.97 -12.83 2.05
CA GLY A 203 2.57 -12.43 0.70
C GLY A 203 3.14 -13.34 -0.38
N ARG A 204 4.41 -13.75 -0.25
CA ARG A 204 5.04 -14.74 -1.14
C ARG A 204 4.35 -16.11 -1.07
N ASP A 205 4.04 -16.56 0.13
CA ASP A 205 3.39 -17.85 0.34
C ASP A 205 1.96 -17.85 -0.19
N LEU A 206 1.23 -16.74 -0.02
CA LEU A 206 -0.10 -16.55 -0.59
C LEU A 206 -0.07 -16.52 -2.11
N ALA A 207 0.90 -15.81 -2.72
CA ALA A 207 1.06 -15.77 -4.17
C ALA A 207 1.27 -17.17 -4.75
N LYS A 208 2.17 -17.96 -4.15
CA LYS A 208 2.38 -19.36 -4.55
C LYS A 208 1.15 -20.23 -4.33
N THR A 209 0.41 -20.01 -3.26
CA THR A 209 -0.84 -20.74 -2.97
C THR A 209 -1.92 -20.44 -3.98
N VAL A 210 -2.07 -19.17 -4.39
CA VAL A 210 -3.14 -18.71 -5.28
C VAL A 210 -2.81 -18.97 -6.75
N TYR A 211 -1.57 -18.68 -7.16
CA TYR A 211 -1.13 -18.67 -8.56
C TYR A 211 -0.11 -19.78 -8.91
N GLY A 212 0.52 -20.41 -7.93
CA GLY A 212 1.53 -21.44 -8.13
C GLY A 212 2.94 -20.93 -8.40
N HIS A 213 3.14 -19.61 -8.40
CA HIS A 213 4.44 -18.96 -8.65
C HIS A 213 4.57 -17.62 -7.93
N ASP A 214 5.78 -17.05 -7.92
CA ASP A 214 6.02 -15.70 -7.45
C ASP A 214 5.39 -14.68 -8.41
N ILE A 215 4.90 -13.55 -7.91
CA ILE A 215 4.25 -12.47 -8.66
C ILE A 215 4.96 -11.14 -8.38
N ASN A 216 4.69 -10.12 -9.19
CA ASN A 216 5.00 -8.76 -8.81
C ASN A 216 4.01 -8.31 -7.72
N HIS A 217 4.51 -7.60 -6.70
CA HIS A 217 3.67 -7.15 -5.58
C HIS A 217 3.37 -5.65 -5.67
N VAL A 218 2.22 -5.26 -5.12
CA VAL A 218 1.88 -3.87 -4.81
C VAL A 218 1.70 -3.77 -3.29
N LEU A 219 2.51 -2.92 -2.68
CA LEU A 219 2.52 -2.64 -1.24
C LEU A 219 1.71 -1.40 -0.93
N LEU A 220 0.79 -1.52 0.02
CA LEU A 220 0.06 -0.42 0.61
C LEU A 220 0.76 0.06 1.87
N LEU A 221 1.07 1.35 1.91
CA LEU A 221 1.53 2.08 3.08
C LEU A 221 0.65 3.34 3.26
N HIS A 222 0.76 3.99 4.42
CA HIS A 222 0.10 5.25 4.70
C HIS A 222 1.12 6.34 5.01
N LEU A 223 0.88 7.54 4.47
CA LEU A 223 1.75 8.69 4.74
C LEU A 223 1.46 9.25 6.14
N GLY A 224 2.34 9.00 7.10
CA GLY A 224 2.20 9.43 8.49
C GLY A 224 3.53 9.77 9.16
N ALA A 225 3.47 10.31 10.37
CA ALA A 225 4.67 10.70 11.11
C ALA A 225 5.56 9.51 11.47
N PHE A 226 4.99 8.34 11.77
CA PHE A 226 5.77 7.14 12.03
C PHE A 226 6.32 6.56 10.74
N SER A 227 5.52 6.50 9.66
CA SER A 227 5.97 5.98 8.37
C SER A 227 7.17 6.76 7.84
N SER A 228 7.16 8.10 7.92
CA SER A 228 8.35 8.90 7.54
C SER A 228 9.61 8.55 8.34
N THR A 229 9.44 8.11 9.59
CA THR A 229 10.54 7.76 10.50
C THR A 229 11.08 6.34 10.28
N ILE A 230 10.20 5.38 9.95
CA ILE A 230 10.54 3.96 9.83
C ILE A 230 10.88 3.55 8.39
N LEU A 231 10.43 4.31 7.40
CA LEU A 231 10.55 3.96 5.98
C LEU A 231 12.00 3.61 5.54
N PRO A 232 13.07 4.30 5.99
CA PRO A 232 14.44 3.89 5.64
C PRO A 232 14.74 2.45 6.05
N ASP A 233 14.40 2.07 7.31
CA ASP A 233 14.64 0.73 7.86
C ASP A 233 13.75 -0.33 7.17
N ALA A 234 12.52 0.04 6.82
CA ALA A 234 11.56 -0.81 6.09
C ALA A 234 12.08 -1.12 4.67
N LEU A 235 12.55 -0.11 3.92
CA LEU A 235 13.13 -0.29 2.60
C LEU A 235 14.37 -1.21 2.64
N ASP A 236 15.24 -1.00 3.63
CA ASP A 236 16.43 -1.85 3.81
C ASP A 236 16.05 -3.31 4.12
N LEU A 237 15.00 -3.53 4.92
CA LEU A 237 14.46 -4.87 5.21
C LEU A 237 13.92 -5.54 3.96
N MET A 238 13.13 -4.83 3.14
CA MET A 238 12.61 -5.35 1.87
C MET A 238 13.74 -5.76 0.93
N GLN A 239 14.75 -4.90 0.74
CA GLN A 239 15.92 -5.22 -0.09
C GLN A 239 16.69 -6.43 0.45
N LYS A 240 16.90 -6.51 1.77
CA LYS A 240 17.54 -7.66 2.43
C LYS A 240 16.75 -8.96 2.21
N LYS A 241 15.42 -8.87 2.11
CA LYS A 241 14.55 -10.00 1.78
C LYS A 241 14.50 -10.32 0.27
N GLY A 242 15.26 -9.60 -0.55
CA GLY A 242 15.38 -9.85 -1.99
C GLY A 242 14.27 -9.22 -2.82
N PHE A 243 13.61 -8.17 -2.33
CA PHE A 243 12.69 -7.38 -3.15
C PHE A 243 13.45 -6.32 -3.94
N THR A 244 12.99 -6.08 -5.18
CA THR A 244 13.42 -4.97 -6.04
C THR A 244 12.23 -4.04 -6.25
N PHE A 245 12.45 -2.74 -6.11
CA PHE A 245 11.40 -1.74 -6.28
C PHE A 245 11.14 -1.47 -7.76
N VAL A 246 9.87 -1.36 -8.12
CA VAL A 246 9.37 -1.05 -9.46
C VAL A 246 8.24 -0.02 -9.38
N SER A 247 7.83 0.57 -10.51
CA SER A 247 6.63 1.42 -10.54
C SER A 247 5.34 0.60 -10.40
N LEU A 248 4.22 1.27 -10.11
CA LEU A 248 2.90 0.62 -10.04
C LEU A 248 2.54 -0.01 -11.39
N GLU A 249 2.79 0.70 -12.50
CA GLU A 249 2.53 0.20 -13.85
C GLU A 249 3.36 -1.05 -14.17
N GLU A 250 4.63 -1.07 -13.75
CA GLU A 250 5.47 -2.25 -13.93
C GLU A 250 5.00 -3.41 -13.06
N ALA A 251 4.61 -3.17 -11.81
CA ALA A 251 4.09 -4.22 -10.94
C ALA A 251 2.81 -4.82 -11.52
N GLU A 252 1.85 -3.99 -11.92
CA GLU A 252 0.56 -4.42 -12.47
C GLU A 252 0.60 -4.85 -13.95
N SER A 253 1.77 -4.83 -14.58
CA SER A 253 1.99 -5.50 -15.87
C SER A 253 2.08 -7.04 -15.73
N ASP A 254 2.17 -7.55 -14.50
CA ASP A 254 2.09 -8.99 -14.25
C ASP A 254 0.68 -9.49 -14.60
N PRO A 255 0.54 -10.56 -15.42
CA PRO A 255 -0.76 -11.08 -15.86
C PRO A 255 -1.74 -11.44 -14.72
N VAL A 256 -1.28 -11.62 -13.50
CA VAL A 256 -2.15 -11.92 -12.35
C VAL A 256 -3.13 -10.78 -12.04
N TYR A 257 -2.78 -9.53 -12.40
CA TYR A 257 -3.63 -8.36 -12.20
C TYR A 257 -4.74 -8.21 -13.26
N GLU A 258 -4.68 -8.95 -14.36
CA GLU A 258 -5.79 -9.03 -15.33
C GLU A 258 -6.96 -9.85 -14.77
N GLY A 259 -6.70 -10.68 -13.77
CA GLY A 259 -7.71 -11.54 -13.14
C GLY A 259 -8.55 -10.79 -12.12
N ASP A 260 -9.86 -11.06 -12.10
CA ASP A 260 -10.79 -10.56 -11.11
C ASP A 260 -11.34 -11.72 -10.26
N PRO A 261 -11.15 -11.73 -8.92
CA PRO A 261 -11.76 -12.75 -8.05
C PRO A 261 -13.30 -12.74 -8.09
N ASP A 262 -13.93 -11.64 -8.49
CA ASP A 262 -15.38 -11.46 -8.65
C ASP A 262 -16.17 -11.99 -7.44
N VAL A 263 -15.75 -11.61 -6.25
CA VAL A 263 -16.35 -12.00 -4.97
C VAL A 263 -16.77 -10.76 -4.17
N GLY A 264 -17.97 -10.80 -3.57
CA GLY A 264 -18.36 -9.81 -2.57
C GLY A 264 -17.72 -10.18 -1.23
N SER A 265 -16.94 -9.28 -0.65
CA SER A 265 -16.26 -9.53 0.62
C SER A 265 -16.70 -8.58 1.72
N LYS A 266 -17.19 -9.16 2.82
CA LYS A 266 -17.61 -8.39 3.99
C LYS A 266 -16.45 -7.66 4.67
N TYR A 267 -15.26 -8.21 4.58
CA TYR A 267 -14.08 -7.71 5.29
C TYR A 267 -13.07 -7.01 4.37
N GLY A 268 -13.32 -7.03 3.04
CA GLY A 268 -12.36 -6.54 2.07
C GLY A 268 -11.08 -7.36 2.07
N GLY A 269 -9.96 -6.71 1.78
CA GLY A 269 -8.63 -7.30 1.84
C GLY A 269 -7.82 -7.13 0.57
N THR A 270 -6.60 -7.65 0.59
CA THR A 270 -5.70 -7.67 -0.56
C THR A 270 -6.24 -8.55 -1.69
N LEU A 271 -5.74 -8.34 -2.91
CA LEU A 271 -6.08 -9.20 -4.07
C LEU A 271 -5.85 -10.69 -3.77
N LEU A 272 -4.79 -11.01 -3.04
CA LEU A 272 -4.50 -12.40 -2.66
C LEU A 272 -5.54 -12.98 -1.70
N GLU A 273 -5.98 -12.19 -0.73
CA GLU A 273 -7.04 -12.58 0.22
C GLU A 273 -8.39 -12.76 -0.48
N LEU A 274 -8.75 -11.85 -1.39
CA LEU A 274 -9.98 -11.97 -2.20
C LEU A 274 -9.94 -13.22 -3.09
N TRP A 275 -8.80 -13.55 -3.70
CA TRP A 275 -8.66 -14.79 -4.44
C TRP A 275 -8.76 -16.04 -3.56
N MET A 276 -8.23 -16.02 -2.35
CA MET A 276 -8.40 -17.13 -1.41
C MET A 276 -9.86 -17.32 -1.00
N GLU A 277 -10.59 -16.21 -0.78
CA GLU A 277 -12.03 -16.24 -0.51
C GLU A 277 -12.80 -16.84 -1.70
N ALA A 278 -12.55 -16.33 -2.92
CA ALA A 278 -13.20 -16.82 -4.14
C ALA A 278 -12.94 -18.30 -4.41
N LYS A 279 -11.71 -18.76 -4.20
CA LYS A 279 -11.29 -20.16 -4.37
C LYS A 279 -11.61 -21.04 -3.16
N LYS A 280 -12.15 -20.48 -2.06
CA LYS A 280 -12.43 -21.17 -0.78
C LYS A 280 -11.18 -21.85 -0.18
N ILE A 281 -10.03 -21.22 -0.35
CA ILE A 281 -8.77 -21.69 0.22
C ILE A 281 -8.68 -21.18 1.66
N LYS A 282 -8.32 -22.05 2.60
CA LYS A 282 -8.16 -21.68 4.01
C LYS A 282 -6.95 -20.76 4.18
N PHE A 283 -7.15 -19.64 4.86
CA PHE A 283 -6.08 -18.70 5.16
C PHE A 283 -5.05 -19.34 6.13
N PRO A 284 -3.74 -19.21 5.86
CA PRO A 284 -2.71 -19.75 6.74
C PRO A 284 -2.64 -18.94 8.05
N PRO A 285 -2.06 -19.50 9.12
CA PRO A 285 -1.74 -18.73 10.31
C PRO A 285 -0.80 -17.56 9.96
N MET A 286 -1.09 -16.37 10.48
CA MET A 286 -0.24 -15.20 10.33
C MET A 286 0.21 -14.66 11.69
N MET A 287 1.28 -13.86 11.69
CA MET A 287 1.72 -13.16 12.89
C MET A 287 0.66 -12.16 13.32
N GLU A 288 0.19 -12.29 14.55
CA GLU A 288 -0.80 -11.39 15.13
C GLU A 288 -0.18 -10.01 15.38
N LYS A 289 -0.87 -8.99 14.90
CA LYS A 289 -0.47 -7.59 15.12
C LYS A 289 -0.73 -7.22 16.59
N PRO A 290 0.13 -6.40 17.22
CA PRO A 290 0.02 -6.08 18.64
C PRO A 290 -1.04 -4.98 18.92
N TYR A 291 -2.27 -5.16 18.42
CA TYR A 291 -3.37 -4.17 18.47
C TYR A 291 -3.56 -3.56 19.86
N LYS A 292 -3.67 -4.40 20.90
CA LYS A 292 -3.89 -3.93 22.28
C LYS A 292 -2.75 -3.02 22.74
N LYS A 293 -1.51 -3.44 22.54
CA LYS A 293 -0.34 -2.65 22.98
C LYS A 293 -0.21 -1.35 22.18
N LEU A 294 -0.44 -1.38 20.86
CA LEU A 294 -0.46 -0.16 20.04
C LEU A 294 -1.57 0.81 20.48
N GLY A 295 -2.74 0.27 20.86
CA GLY A 295 -3.83 1.09 21.39
C GLY A 295 -3.58 1.70 22.77
N GLU A 296 -2.70 1.13 23.59
CA GLU A 296 -2.48 1.53 25.00
C GLU A 296 -1.14 2.23 25.27
N ILE A 297 -0.12 1.96 24.46
CA ILE A 297 1.23 2.49 24.67
C ILE A 297 1.24 4.03 24.69
N CYS A 298 1.95 4.59 25.64
CA CYS A 298 2.09 6.03 25.84
C CYS A 298 0.74 6.79 26.03
N LYS A 299 -0.30 6.13 26.55
CA LYS A 299 -1.52 6.80 27.03
C LYS A 299 -1.35 7.53 28.35
#